data_1e5ccc300babecf1c7c3c5b1c86529c1
#
_entry.id   1e5ccc300babecf1c7c3c5b1c86529c1
#
_cell.length_a   1.000
_cell.length_b   1.000
_cell.length_c   1.000
_cell.angle_alpha   90.00
_cell.angle_beta   90.00
_cell.angle_gamma   90.00
#
_symmetry.space_group_name_H-M   'P 1'
#
loop_
_entity.id
_entity.type
_entity.pdbx_description
1 polymer ?
#
loop_
_entity_poly.entity_id
_entity_poly.type
_entity_poly.pdbx_seq_one_letter_code
_entity_poly.pdbx_strand_id
1 'polypeptide(L)'
;MVRFENVGMRYGAGPEVLRDVSFALEPGSFTFLTGPSGAGKSTLLKLMFLAERPTRGLISLFGRELPKVRRGQLPGLRRRIGVVFQDFRLLDHLTAFENVALPLRLAGRRAAAYRRDVEELLGWVGLGGRLNEKPPTLSGGEQQRVAIAREVVAKPDLLLADEPTGNVDPDIGERLIRLFVELNRFGTTVMIATHDRAPIESTHARELRLVGGKVVDMGGWL
;
A
#
# COMPACT_ATOMS: atom_id res chain seq x y z
N MET A 1 0.69 6.06 -14.25
CA MET A 1 -0.07 5.89 -13.00
C MET A 1 0.33 6.93 -11.96
N VAL A 2 1.53 6.89 -11.47
CA VAL A 2 2.14 7.85 -10.54
C VAL A 2 3.37 8.45 -11.18
N ARG A 3 3.60 9.76 -11.02
CA ARG A 3 4.80 10.43 -11.50
C ARG A 3 5.27 11.47 -10.49
N PHE A 4 6.54 11.40 -10.15
CA PHE A 4 7.26 12.36 -9.32
C PHE A 4 8.26 13.10 -10.19
N GLU A 5 8.33 14.44 -10.08
CA GLU A 5 9.24 15.30 -10.82
C GLU A 5 9.92 16.27 -9.85
N ASN A 6 11.21 16.09 -9.62
CA ASN A 6 12.06 16.90 -8.75
C ASN A 6 11.44 17.17 -7.35
N VAL A 7 10.80 16.14 -6.79
CA VAL A 7 10.06 16.24 -5.53
C VAL A 7 11.03 16.33 -4.35
N GLY A 8 10.84 17.37 -3.53
CA GLY A 8 11.46 17.52 -2.24
C GLY A 8 10.42 17.55 -1.12
N MET A 9 10.79 17.00 0.04
CA MET A 9 9.93 16.97 1.22
C MET A 9 10.74 17.22 2.49
N ARG A 10 10.27 18.15 3.32
CA ARG A 10 10.78 18.41 4.67
C ARG A 10 9.62 18.50 5.65
N TYR A 11 9.85 18.18 6.90
CA TYR A 11 8.91 18.41 7.99
C TYR A 11 9.31 19.68 8.76
N GLY A 12 8.42 20.65 8.82
CA GLY A 12 8.69 21.95 9.47
C GLY A 12 9.92 22.64 8.88
N ALA A 13 10.80 23.16 9.76
CA ALA A 13 12.06 23.81 9.38
C ALA A 13 13.25 22.82 9.29
N GLY A 14 13.00 21.52 9.43
CA GLY A 14 14.05 20.49 9.40
C GLY A 14 14.69 20.30 8.03
N PRO A 15 15.71 19.42 7.93
CA PRO A 15 16.35 19.07 6.66
C PRO A 15 15.37 18.36 5.73
N GLU A 16 15.66 18.41 4.43
CA GLU A 16 14.88 17.64 3.45
C GLU A 16 15.08 16.13 3.67
N VAL A 17 13.96 15.44 3.89
CA VAL A 17 13.90 13.96 3.98
C VAL A 17 13.94 13.34 2.58
N LEU A 18 13.28 13.99 1.61
CA LEU A 18 13.34 13.60 0.19
C LEU A 18 13.94 14.76 -0.61
N ARG A 19 14.85 14.44 -1.54
CA ARG A 19 15.63 15.41 -2.32
C ARG A 19 15.61 15.05 -3.80
N ASP A 20 15.05 15.93 -4.63
CA ASP A 20 15.03 15.78 -6.09
C ASP A 20 14.54 14.41 -6.57
N VAL A 21 13.53 13.86 -5.90
CA VAL A 21 12.99 12.55 -6.22
C VAL A 21 12.20 12.63 -7.52
N SER A 22 12.64 11.83 -8.51
CA SER A 22 11.99 11.73 -9.83
C SER A 22 11.89 10.26 -10.22
N PHE A 23 10.68 9.77 -10.45
CA PHE A 23 10.39 8.42 -10.98
C PHE A 23 8.96 8.35 -11.48
N ALA A 24 8.64 7.30 -12.23
CA ALA A 24 7.28 6.98 -12.63
C ALA A 24 6.94 5.53 -12.32
N LEU A 25 5.67 5.30 -11.94
CA LEU A 25 5.06 3.97 -11.89
C LEU A 25 4.04 3.90 -13.02
N GLU A 26 4.24 2.95 -13.91
CA GLU A 26 3.28 2.69 -14.97
C GLU A 26 2.05 1.94 -14.44
N PRO A 27 0.88 2.05 -15.11
CA PRO A 27 -0.27 1.21 -14.76
C PRO A 27 0.08 -0.27 -14.80
N GLY A 28 -0.31 -1.02 -13.77
CA GLY A 28 -0.03 -2.46 -13.68
C GLY A 28 1.44 -2.81 -13.38
N SER A 29 2.30 -1.86 -13.02
CA SER A 29 3.67 -2.17 -12.59
C SER A 29 3.71 -2.76 -11.17
N PHE A 30 4.68 -3.65 -10.93
CA PHE A 30 5.03 -4.15 -9.60
C PHE A 30 6.42 -3.62 -9.23
N THR A 31 6.54 -2.90 -8.13
CA THR A 31 7.78 -2.21 -7.76
C THR A 31 8.08 -2.37 -6.28
N PHE A 32 9.31 -2.68 -5.93
CA PHE A 32 9.80 -2.59 -4.56
C PHE A 32 10.46 -1.25 -4.30
N LEU A 33 10.21 -0.67 -3.13
CA LEU A 33 10.91 0.50 -2.60
C LEU A 33 11.82 0.04 -1.47
N THR A 34 13.13 0.06 -1.71
CA THR A 34 14.12 -0.39 -0.72
C THR A 34 14.91 0.79 -0.15
N GLY A 35 15.70 0.53 0.87
CA GLY A 35 16.58 1.51 1.49
C GLY A 35 16.67 1.32 3.01
N PRO A 36 17.69 1.90 3.65
CA PRO A 36 17.87 1.76 5.09
C PRO A 36 16.71 2.33 5.90
N SER A 37 16.62 1.95 7.17
CA SER A 37 15.66 2.56 8.09
C SER A 37 15.91 4.07 8.15
N GLY A 38 14.85 4.86 8.20
CA GLY A 38 14.93 6.32 8.20
C GLY A 38 15.27 6.97 6.84
N ALA A 39 15.46 6.22 5.76
CA ALA A 39 15.76 6.78 4.44
C ALA A 39 14.64 7.66 3.84
N GLY A 40 13.41 7.58 4.39
CA GLY A 40 12.25 8.33 3.90
C GLY A 40 11.23 7.50 3.13
N LYS A 41 11.30 6.15 3.18
CA LYS A 41 10.34 5.26 2.49
C LYS A 41 8.89 5.58 2.87
N SER A 42 8.57 5.60 4.16
CA SER A 42 7.22 5.92 4.64
C SER A 42 6.80 7.37 4.29
N THR A 43 7.74 8.33 4.22
CA THR A 43 7.47 9.69 3.74
C THR A 43 7.08 9.69 2.26
N LEU A 44 7.78 8.93 1.43
CA LEU A 44 7.46 8.80 0.02
C LEU A 44 6.08 8.15 -0.16
N LEU A 45 5.76 7.09 0.57
CA LEU A 45 4.42 6.49 0.57
C LEU A 45 3.35 7.50 1.01
N LYS A 46 3.59 8.30 2.08
CA LYS A 46 2.65 9.35 2.55
C LYS A 46 2.31 10.38 1.48
N LEU A 47 3.26 10.76 0.64
CA LEU A 47 3.03 11.62 -0.51
C LEU A 47 2.13 10.91 -1.55
N MET A 48 2.36 9.61 -1.80
CA MET A 48 1.60 8.84 -2.79
C MET A 48 0.14 8.62 -2.38
N PHE A 49 -0.14 8.35 -1.07
CA PHE A 49 -1.53 8.23 -0.62
C PHE A 49 -2.16 9.53 -0.12
N LEU A 50 -1.52 10.68 -0.44
CA LEU A 50 -2.07 12.01 -0.21
C LEU A 50 -2.25 12.38 1.28
N ALA A 51 -1.48 11.77 2.19
CA ALA A 51 -1.43 12.16 3.60
C ALA A 51 -0.59 13.42 3.80
N GLU A 52 0.45 13.60 2.98
CA GLU A 52 1.35 14.75 2.98
C GLU A 52 1.35 15.44 1.61
N ARG A 53 1.90 16.64 1.56
CA ARG A 53 2.16 17.38 0.32
C ARG A 53 3.65 17.62 0.18
N PRO A 54 4.20 17.56 -1.03
CA PRO A 54 5.59 17.88 -1.25
C PRO A 54 5.85 19.36 -0.92
N THR A 55 7.05 19.66 -0.44
CA THR A 55 7.49 21.06 -0.22
C THR A 55 7.93 21.74 -1.52
N ARG A 56 8.38 20.94 -2.50
CA ARG A 56 8.70 21.39 -3.85
C ARG A 56 8.57 20.23 -4.86
N GLY A 57 8.58 20.55 -6.13
CA GLY A 57 8.39 19.60 -7.23
C GLY A 57 6.94 19.29 -7.52
N LEU A 58 6.70 18.36 -8.42
CA LEU A 58 5.38 18.00 -8.91
C LEU A 58 5.10 16.51 -8.72
N ILE A 59 3.92 16.20 -8.22
CA ILE A 59 3.39 14.84 -8.17
C ILE A 59 2.13 14.80 -9.03
N SER A 60 2.10 13.84 -9.95
CA SER A 60 0.90 13.49 -10.71
C SER A 60 0.41 12.10 -10.30
N LEU A 61 -0.89 11.96 -10.10
CA LEU A 61 -1.53 10.72 -9.66
C LEU A 61 -2.78 10.47 -10.52
N PHE A 62 -2.87 9.29 -11.14
CA PHE A 62 -3.95 8.93 -12.06
C PHE A 62 -4.19 9.97 -13.17
N GLY A 63 -3.12 10.54 -13.73
CA GLY A 63 -3.16 11.58 -14.75
C GLY A 63 -3.54 12.98 -14.26
N ARG A 64 -3.61 13.20 -12.93
CA ARG A 64 -3.94 14.49 -12.34
C ARG A 64 -2.75 15.06 -11.57
N GLU A 65 -2.34 16.28 -11.86
CA GLU A 65 -1.35 17.01 -11.08
C GLU A 65 -1.93 17.43 -9.72
N LEU A 66 -1.33 17.00 -8.62
CA LEU A 66 -1.87 17.22 -7.28
C LEU A 66 -2.07 18.69 -6.89
N PRO A 67 -1.23 19.66 -7.29
CA PRO A 67 -1.49 21.08 -7.01
C PRO A 67 -2.79 21.60 -7.61
N LYS A 68 -3.25 21.01 -8.72
CA LYS A 68 -4.50 21.38 -9.41
C LYS A 68 -5.74 20.68 -8.83
N VAL A 69 -5.55 19.68 -7.95
CA VAL A 69 -6.65 18.91 -7.36
C VAL A 69 -7.28 19.70 -6.21
N ARG A 70 -8.58 19.99 -6.32
CA ARG A 70 -9.37 20.65 -5.27
C ARG A 70 -9.55 19.72 -4.06
N ARG A 71 -9.64 20.26 -2.85
CA ARG A 71 -9.81 19.48 -1.61
C ARG A 71 -10.97 18.48 -1.67
N GLY A 72 -12.11 18.86 -2.26
CA GLY A 72 -13.28 17.97 -2.41
C GLY A 72 -13.06 16.78 -3.36
N GLN A 73 -12.03 16.78 -4.20
CA GLN A 73 -11.70 15.69 -5.12
C GLN A 73 -10.75 14.66 -4.50
N LEU A 74 -10.04 15.01 -3.42
CA LEU A 74 -9.08 14.14 -2.75
C LEU A 74 -9.69 12.82 -2.24
N PRO A 75 -10.91 12.78 -1.64
CA PRO A 75 -11.52 11.52 -1.22
C PRO A 75 -11.74 10.55 -2.39
N GLY A 76 -12.08 11.07 -3.58
CA GLY A 76 -12.21 10.25 -4.78
C GLY A 76 -10.89 9.61 -5.24
N LEU A 77 -9.77 10.34 -5.13
CA LEU A 77 -8.45 9.80 -5.43
C LEU A 77 -8.01 8.78 -4.38
N ARG A 78 -8.21 9.08 -3.09
CA ARG A 78 -7.83 8.18 -1.98
C ARG A 78 -8.55 6.83 -2.05
N ARG A 79 -9.81 6.78 -2.47
CA ARG A 79 -10.56 5.52 -2.64
C ARG A 79 -9.99 4.59 -3.71
N ARG A 80 -9.15 5.11 -4.60
CA ARG A 80 -8.44 4.33 -5.63
C ARG A 80 -7.11 3.78 -5.13
N ILE A 81 -6.71 4.13 -3.90
CA ILE A 81 -5.43 3.74 -3.29
C ILE A 81 -5.72 2.87 -2.08
N GLY A 82 -5.24 1.63 -2.09
CA GLY A 82 -5.16 0.78 -0.90
C GLY A 82 -3.83 1.03 -0.20
N VAL A 83 -3.84 1.11 1.14
CA VAL A 83 -2.61 1.34 1.91
C VAL A 83 -2.52 0.34 3.07
N VAL A 84 -1.57 -0.57 2.97
CA VAL A 84 -1.23 -1.50 4.05
C VAL A 84 -0.18 -0.82 4.93
N PHE A 85 -0.57 -0.47 6.15
CA PHE A 85 0.30 0.16 7.14
C PHE A 85 0.99 -0.89 8.03
N GLN A 86 2.17 -0.55 8.53
CA GLN A 86 2.88 -1.39 9.49
C GLN A 86 2.12 -1.54 10.83
N ASP A 87 1.35 -0.53 11.23
CA ASP A 87 0.54 -0.47 12.48
C ASP A 87 -0.92 -0.93 12.28
N PHE A 88 -1.22 -1.71 11.28
CA PHE A 88 -2.49 -2.35 10.87
C PHE A 88 -3.71 -1.42 10.77
N ARG A 89 -3.89 -0.48 11.69
CA ARG A 89 -5.00 0.51 11.76
C ARG A 89 -6.39 -0.13 11.63
N LEU A 90 -6.57 -1.27 12.28
CA LEU A 90 -7.88 -1.90 12.39
C LEU A 90 -8.76 -1.13 13.38
N LEU A 91 -10.08 -1.26 13.19
CA LEU A 91 -11.06 -0.72 14.11
C LEU A 91 -11.43 -1.81 15.13
N ASP A 92 -11.01 -1.64 16.38
CA ASP A 92 -11.10 -2.66 17.44
C ASP A 92 -12.55 -3.06 17.80
N HIS A 93 -13.51 -2.17 17.56
CA HIS A 93 -14.93 -2.43 17.80
C HIS A 93 -15.62 -3.23 16.71
N LEU A 94 -14.99 -3.35 15.51
CA LEU A 94 -15.48 -4.10 14.37
C LEU A 94 -14.84 -5.51 14.33
N THR A 95 -15.60 -6.49 13.83
CA THR A 95 -15.08 -7.84 13.56
C THR A 95 -14.07 -7.83 12.40
N ALA A 96 -13.35 -8.95 12.19
CA ALA A 96 -12.48 -9.12 11.01
C ALA A 96 -13.28 -8.94 9.71
N PHE A 97 -14.46 -9.55 9.62
CA PHE A 97 -15.35 -9.37 8.47
C PHE A 97 -15.74 -7.90 8.26
N GLU A 98 -16.16 -7.21 9.31
CA GLU A 98 -16.58 -5.81 9.22
C GLU A 98 -15.45 -4.86 8.88
N ASN A 99 -14.22 -5.10 9.40
CA ASN A 99 -13.02 -4.36 9.02
C ASN A 99 -12.75 -4.50 7.51
N VAL A 100 -12.77 -5.72 6.99
CA VAL A 100 -12.54 -5.98 5.57
C VAL A 100 -13.66 -5.39 4.70
N ALA A 101 -14.92 -5.48 5.15
CA ALA A 101 -16.06 -4.95 4.41
C ALA A 101 -16.13 -3.41 4.40
N LEU A 102 -15.39 -2.73 5.27
CA LEU A 102 -15.53 -1.28 5.50
C LEU A 102 -15.38 -0.43 4.23
N PRO A 103 -14.37 -0.62 3.36
CA PRO A 103 -14.25 0.17 2.13
C PRO A 103 -15.45 0.01 1.20
N LEU A 104 -16.00 -1.21 1.13
CA LEU A 104 -17.17 -1.50 0.28
C LEU A 104 -18.45 -0.85 0.83
N ARG A 105 -18.60 -0.84 2.17
CA ARG A 105 -19.71 -0.12 2.85
C ARG A 105 -19.61 1.39 2.60
N LEU A 106 -18.42 1.97 2.73
CA LEU A 106 -18.18 3.40 2.45
C LEU A 106 -18.40 3.77 0.98
N ALA A 107 -18.21 2.79 0.07
CA ALA A 107 -18.57 2.94 -1.34
C ALA A 107 -20.08 2.78 -1.63
N GLY A 108 -20.91 2.58 -0.59
CA GLY A 108 -22.38 2.44 -0.71
C GLY A 108 -22.84 1.06 -1.21
N ARG A 109 -21.97 0.04 -1.23
CA ARG A 109 -22.39 -1.31 -1.63
C ARG A 109 -23.27 -1.96 -0.56
N ARG A 110 -24.30 -2.71 -1.00
CA ARG A 110 -25.17 -3.48 -0.11
C ARG A 110 -24.46 -4.74 0.39
N ALA A 111 -24.71 -5.16 1.63
CA ALA A 111 -24.05 -6.30 2.27
C ALA A 111 -24.16 -7.60 1.43
N ALA A 112 -25.32 -7.88 0.84
CA ALA A 112 -25.54 -9.04 -0.02
C ALA A 112 -24.60 -9.09 -1.25
N ALA A 113 -24.14 -7.92 -1.73
CA ALA A 113 -23.29 -7.81 -2.92
C ALA A 113 -21.81 -8.06 -2.65
N TYR A 114 -21.35 -8.02 -1.38
CA TYR A 114 -19.93 -8.19 -1.05
C TYR A 114 -19.65 -9.27 -0.02
N ARG A 115 -20.68 -9.83 0.62
CA ARG A 115 -20.51 -10.84 1.69
C ARG A 115 -19.61 -11.98 1.24
N ARG A 116 -19.94 -12.57 0.08
CA ARG A 116 -19.18 -13.71 -0.47
C ARG A 116 -17.73 -13.32 -0.79
N ASP A 117 -17.50 -12.17 -1.42
CA ASP A 117 -16.16 -11.70 -1.77
C ASP A 117 -15.28 -11.51 -0.52
N VAL A 118 -15.87 -10.97 0.58
CA VAL A 118 -15.18 -10.76 1.85
C VAL A 118 -14.86 -12.09 2.53
N GLU A 119 -15.83 -13.03 2.56
CA GLU A 119 -15.65 -14.37 3.16
C GLU A 119 -14.60 -15.18 2.40
N GLU A 120 -14.63 -15.18 1.08
CA GLU A 120 -13.64 -15.84 0.22
C GLU A 120 -12.23 -15.25 0.43
N LEU A 121 -12.11 -13.92 0.48
CA LEU A 121 -10.83 -13.26 0.69
C LEU A 121 -10.25 -13.56 2.09
N LEU A 122 -11.08 -13.53 3.14
CA LEU A 122 -10.66 -13.91 4.49
C LEU A 122 -10.26 -15.38 4.56
N GLY A 123 -10.98 -16.27 3.87
CA GLY A 123 -10.58 -17.67 3.70
C GLY A 123 -9.22 -17.80 3.00
N TRP A 124 -8.99 -17.03 1.95
CA TRP A 124 -7.75 -17.07 1.18
C TRP A 124 -6.53 -16.62 2.01
N VAL A 125 -6.69 -15.59 2.86
CA VAL A 125 -5.62 -15.16 3.80
C VAL A 125 -5.56 -16.03 5.08
N GLY A 126 -6.28 -17.16 5.13
CA GLY A 126 -6.25 -18.13 6.24
C GLY A 126 -7.03 -17.69 7.49
N LEU A 127 -8.03 -16.83 7.33
CA LEU A 127 -8.87 -16.32 8.41
C LEU A 127 -10.36 -16.72 8.28
N GLY A 128 -10.67 -17.76 7.49
CA GLY A 128 -12.05 -18.24 7.28
C GLY A 128 -12.75 -18.67 8.57
N GLY A 129 -12.03 -19.13 9.59
CA GLY A 129 -12.57 -19.47 10.93
C GLY A 129 -12.61 -18.29 11.92
N ARG A 130 -12.19 -17.07 11.51
CA ARG A 130 -12.02 -15.89 12.37
C ARG A 130 -12.89 -14.71 11.99
N LEU A 131 -13.89 -14.90 11.14
CA LEU A 131 -14.72 -13.83 10.56
C LEU A 131 -15.35 -12.90 11.61
N ASN A 132 -15.79 -13.48 12.74
CA ASN A 132 -16.50 -12.78 13.81
C ASN A 132 -15.58 -12.31 14.94
N GLU A 133 -14.29 -12.63 14.90
CA GLU A 133 -13.32 -12.21 15.88
C GLU A 133 -13.00 -10.71 15.72
N LYS A 134 -12.71 -10.05 16.85
CA LYS A 134 -12.31 -8.64 16.86
C LYS A 134 -10.78 -8.50 16.91
N PRO A 135 -10.19 -7.41 16.42
CA PRO A 135 -8.74 -7.21 16.41
C PRO A 135 -8.04 -7.52 17.75
N PRO A 136 -8.55 -7.13 18.93
CA PRO A 136 -7.88 -7.45 20.19
C PRO A 136 -7.75 -8.94 20.52
N THR A 137 -8.56 -9.81 19.89
CA THR A 137 -8.50 -11.27 20.11
C THR A 137 -7.64 -11.97 19.04
N LEU A 138 -7.16 -11.24 18.04
CA LEU A 138 -6.33 -11.73 16.96
C LEU A 138 -4.84 -11.53 17.26
N SER A 139 -4.00 -12.48 16.88
CA SER A 139 -2.54 -12.29 16.88
C SER A 139 -2.12 -11.16 15.95
N GLY A 140 -0.92 -10.61 16.11
CA GLY A 140 -0.39 -9.55 15.26
C GLY A 140 -0.38 -9.95 13.77
N GLY A 141 0.03 -11.20 13.47
CA GLY A 141 -0.02 -11.71 12.09
C GLY A 141 -1.43 -11.88 11.54
N GLU A 142 -2.43 -12.24 12.38
CA GLU A 142 -3.84 -12.29 11.97
C GLU A 142 -4.38 -10.88 11.71
N GLN A 143 -4.06 -9.92 12.57
CA GLN A 143 -4.43 -8.51 12.37
C GLN A 143 -3.85 -7.95 11.07
N GLN A 144 -2.60 -8.25 10.77
CA GLN A 144 -1.97 -7.83 9.52
C GLN A 144 -2.68 -8.40 8.29
N ARG A 145 -3.07 -9.69 8.32
CA ARG A 145 -3.84 -10.30 7.24
C ARG A 145 -5.22 -9.68 7.07
N VAL A 146 -5.91 -9.32 8.16
CA VAL A 146 -7.18 -8.56 8.10
C VAL A 146 -6.95 -7.18 7.46
N ALA A 147 -5.88 -6.47 7.86
CA ALA A 147 -5.56 -5.16 7.30
C ALA A 147 -5.28 -5.23 5.79
N ILE A 148 -4.50 -6.23 5.35
CA ILE A 148 -4.24 -6.44 3.92
C ILE A 148 -5.54 -6.77 3.18
N ALA A 149 -6.36 -7.70 3.69
CA ALA A 149 -7.64 -8.06 3.09
C ALA A 149 -8.55 -6.84 2.94
N ARG A 150 -8.60 -5.95 3.94
CA ARG A 150 -9.36 -4.70 3.89
C ARG A 150 -8.94 -3.79 2.73
N GLU A 151 -7.66 -3.65 2.51
CA GLU A 151 -7.15 -2.74 1.47
C GLU A 151 -7.32 -3.31 0.05
N VAL A 152 -7.32 -4.64 -0.10
CA VAL A 152 -7.41 -5.27 -1.43
C VAL A 152 -8.84 -5.60 -1.86
N VAL A 153 -9.80 -5.74 -0.92
CA VAL A 153 -11.19 -6.10 -1.22
C VAL A 153 -11.88 -5.14 -2.19
N ALA A 154 -11.49 -3.86 -2.13
CA ALA A 154 -12.03 -2.82 -3.01
C ALA A 154 -11.39 -2.81 -4.41
N LYS A 155 -10.40 -3.68 -4.68
CA LYS A 155 -9.64 -3.75 -5.94
C LYS A 155 -9.08 -2.37 -6.32
N PRO A 156 -8.15 -1.82 -5.53
CA PRO A 156 -7.61 -0.49 -5.77
C PRO A 156 -6.81 -0.44 -7.07
N ASP A 157 -6.73 0.74 -7.70
CA ASP A 157 -5.86 0.95 -8.87
C ASP A 157 -4.37 0.99 -8.47
N LEU A 158 -4.09 1.46 -7.24
CA LEU A 158 -2.74 1.54 -6.65
C LEU A 158 -2.76 0.93 -5.25
N LEU A 159 -1.92 -0.05 -5.00
CA LEU A 159 -1.69 -0.64 -3.68
C LEU A 159 -0.31 -0.26 -3.18
N LEU A 160 -0.25 0.35 -2.02
CA LEU A 160 0.96 0.72 -1.32
C LEU A 160 1.07 -0.12 -0.05
N ALA A 161 2.20 -0.76 0.19
CA ALA A 161 2.42 -1.54 1.41
C ALA A 161 3.74 -1.11 2.08
N ASP A 162 3.69 -0.84 3.38
CA ASP A 162 4.86 -0.50 4.19
C ASP A 162 5.19 -1.69 5.10
N GLU A 163 6.29 -2.41 4.80
CA GLU A 163 6.77 -3.62 5.48
C GLU A 163 5.67 -4.69 5.71
N PRO A 164 4.94 -5.13 4.65
CA PRO A 164 3.75 -5.97 4.81
C PRO A 164 4.01 -7.38 5.34
N THR A 165 5.26 -7.85 5.33
CA THR A 165 5.66 -9.18 5.78
C THR A 165 6.46 -9.16 7.09
N GLY A 166 6.73 -7.98 7.66
CA GLY A 166 7.64 -7.82 8.81
C GLY A 166 7.16 -8.45 10.12
N ASN A 167 5.86 -8.74 10.26
CA ASN A 167 5.26 -9.25 11.50
C ASN A 167 4.54 -10.60 11.32
N VAL A 168 4.86 -11.35 10.28
CA VAL A 168 4.24 -12.65 9.98
C VAL A 168 5.31 -13.72 9.76
N ASP A 169 4.91 -14.99 9.97
CA ASP A 169 5.78 -16.13 9.66
C ASP A 169 6.16 -16.14 8.16
N PRO A 170 7.35 -16.68 7.79
CA PRO A 170 7.82 -16.72 6.41
C PRO A 170 6.82 -17.30 5.41
N ASP A 171 6.17 -18.42 5.76
CA ASP A 171 5.16 -19.07 4.91
C ASP A 171 3.95 -18.16 4.65
N ILE A 172 3.53 -17.41 5.66
CA ILE A 172 2.46 -16.42 5.53
C ILE A 172 2.95 -15.23 4.71
N GLY A 173 4.18 -14.77 4.94
CA GLY A 173 4.81 -13.71 4.15
C GLY A 173 4.81 -14.02 2.67
N GLU A 174 5.21 -15.25 2.30
CA GLU A 174 5.20 -15.69 0.91
C GLU A 174 3.78 -15.70 0.31
N ARG A 175 2.78 -16.18 1.06
CA ARG A 175 1.37 -16.14 0.62
C ARG A 175 0.89 -14.71 0.38
N LEU A 176 1.27 -13.76 1.23
CA LEU A 176 0.91 -12.34 1.06
C LEU A 176 1.58 -11.74 -0.18
N ILE A 177 2.84 -12.04 -0.44
CA ILE A 177 3.51 -11.62 -1.68
C ILE A 177 2.81 -12.20 -2.91
N ARG A 178 2.44 -13.48 -2.88
CA ARG A 178 1.65 -14.11 -3.96
C ARG A 178 0.31 -13.38 -4.17
N LEU A 179 -0.39 -12.97 -3.10
CA LEU A 179 -1.61 -12.17 -3.22
C LEU A 179 -1.35 -10.86 -3.95
N PHE A 180 -0.29 -10.14 -3.61
CA PHE A 180 0.06 -8.89 -4.28
C PHE A 180 0.42 -9.10 -5.75
N VAL A 181 1.11 -10.19 -6.09
CA VAL A 181 1.41 -10.56 -7.47
C VAL A 181 0.12 -10.87 -8.24
N GLU A 182 -0.83 -11.62 -7.66
CA GLU A 182 -2.12 -11.91 -8.31
C GLU A 182 -2.93 -10.62 -8.53
N LEU A 183 -3.00 -9.72 -7.53
CA LEU A 183 -3.65 -8.42 -7.69
C LEU A 183 -3.02 -7.60 -8.82
N ASN A 184 -1.70 -7.65 -8.94
CA ASN A 184 -0.98 -6.98 -10.02
C ASN A 184 -1.33 -7.58 -11.39
N ARG A 185 -1.43 -8.91 -11.51
CA ARG A 185 -1.88 -9.59 -12.74
C ARG A 185 -3.29 -9.15 -13.17
N PHE A 186 -4.14 -8.78 -12.21
CA PHE A 186 -5.46 -8.21 -12.49
C PHE A 186 -5.45 -6.69 -12.73
N GLY A 187 -4.27 -6.09 -12.87
CA GLY A 187 -4.09 -4.70 -13.29
C GLY A 187 -3.86 -3.69 -12.15
N THR A 188 -3.86 -4.10 -10.87
CA THR A 188 -3.49 -3.23 -9.76
C THR A 188 -2.01 -2.86 -9.87
N THR A 189 -1.67 -1.58 -9.79
CA THR A 189 -0.28 -1.14 -9.63
C THR A 189 0.14 -1.34 -8.19
N VAL A 190 1.27 -2.01 -7.94
CA VAL A 190 1.71 -2.35 -6.60
C VAL A 190 3.07 -1.73 -6.29
N MET A 191 3.20 -1.09 -5.13
CA MET A 191 4.49 -0.70 -4.56
C MET A 191 4.61 -1.21 -3.13
N ILE A 192 5.67 -1.97 -2.85
CA ILE A 192 5.98 -2.52 -1.53
C ILE A 192 7.27 -1.90 -1.02
N ALA A 193 7.20 -1.16 0.08
CA ALA A 193 8.38 -0.73 0.82
C ALA A 193 8.82 -1.88 1.73
N THR A 194 10.05 -2.33 1.56
CA THR A 194 10.64 -3.39 2.40
C THR A 194 12.16 -3.30 2.45
N HIS A 195 12.75 -3.89 3.48
CA HIS A 195 14.18 -4.14 3.58
C HIS A 195 14.52 -5.62 3.35
N ASP A 196 13.49 -6.49 3.25
CA ASP A 196 13.66 -7.91 2.96
C ASP A 196 13.97 -8.13 1.47
N ARG A 197 15.04 -8.90 1.21
CA ARG A 197 15.52 -9.20 -0.15
C ARG A 197 14.80 -10.38 -0.80
N ALA A 198 14.30 -11.33 -0.01
CA ALA A 198 13.70 -12.55 -0.52
C ALA A 198 12.49 -12.30 -1.46
N PRO A 199 11.52 -11.42 -1.13
CA PRO A 199 10.43 -11.08 -2.05
C PRO A 199 10.90 -10.43 -3.36
N ILE A 200 11.96 -9.61 -3.29
CA ILE A 200 12.50 -8.91 -4.46
C ILE A 200 13.11 -9.92 -5.43
N GLU A 201 13.93 -10.83 -4.90
CA GLU A 201 14.62 -11.86 -5.69
C GLU A 201 13.64 -12.88 -6.29
N SER A 202 12.60 -13.27 -5.54
CA SER A 202 11.61 -14.25 -6.01
C SER A 202 10.65 -13.72 -7.09
N THR A 203 10.40 -12.40 -7.10
CA THR A 203 9.43 -11.81 -8.05
C THR A 203 10.09 -11.20 -9.28
N HIS A 204 11.40 -10.98 -9.28
CA HIS A 204 12.15 -10.28 -10.33
C HIS A 204 11.56 -8.88 -10.68
N ALA A 205 10.86 -8.28 -9.73
CA ALA A 205 10.19 -7.01 -9.94
C ALA A 205 11.18 -5.83 -9.89
N ARG A 206 10.76 -4.68 -10.45
CA ARG A 206 11.53 -3.44 -10.42
C ARG A 206 11.85 -3.01 -9.00
N GLU A 207 13.09 -2.61 -8.75
CA GLU A 207 13.54 -2.05 -7.48
C GLU A 207 13.84 -0.56 -7.62
N LEU A 208 13.20 0.27 -6.79
CA LEU A 208 13.57 1.66 -6.54
C LEU A 208 14.27 1.74 -5.18
N ARG A 209 15.51 2.18 -5.15
CA ARG A 209 16.30 2.27 -3.91
C ARG A 209 16.37 3.70 -3.42
N LEU A 210 15.91 3.94 -2.19
CA LEU A 210 15.95 5.24 -1.53
C LEU A 210 17.20 5.34 -0.64
N VAL A 211 18.13 6.23 -1.00
CA VAL A 211 19.38 6.44 -0.26
C VAL A 211 19.63 7.94 -0.15
N GLY A 212 19.88 8.43 1.07
CA GLY A 212 20.17 9.86 1.31
C GLY A 212 19.08 10.81 0.81
N GLY A 213 17.82 10.36 0.83
CA GLY A 213 16.65 11.12 0.35
C GLY A 213 16.48 11.13 -1.17
N LYS A 214 17.29 10.41 -1.93
CA LYS A 214 17.21 10.29 -3.39
C LYS A 214 16.78 8.89 -3.80
N VAL A 215 16.01 8.79 -4.87
CA VAL A 215 15.60 7.51 -5.46
C VAL A 215 16.56 7.16 -6.60
N VAL A 216 17.08 5.94 -6.56
CA VAL A 216 17.86 5.32 -7.63
C VAL A 216 17.05 4.16 -8.19
N ASP A 217 16.84 4.15 -9.50
CA ASP A 217 16.19 3.04 -10.20
C ASP A 217 17.21 1.94 -10.46
N MET A 218 17.00 0.79 -9.86
CA MET A 218 17.89 -0.38 -10.01
C MET A 218 17.45 -1.28 -11.17
N GLY A 219 16.35 -0.93 -11.86
CA GLY A 219 15.75 -1.77 -12.89
C GLY A 219 14.96 -2.95 -12.31
N GLY A 220 14.41 -3.79 -13.20
CA GLY A 220 13.93 -5.13 -12.88
C GLY A 220 15.04 -6.13 -13.22
N TRP A 221 15.14 -7.22 -12.49
CA TRP A 221 16.02 -8.33 -12.86
C TRP A 221 15.43 -9.00 -14.10
N LEU A 222 16.16 -8.96 -15.20
CA LEU A 222 15.85 -9.71 -16.42
C LEU A 222 16.07 -11.20 -16.20
#